data_554f43b470fa5dd27e96a60d8d6b49f9
#
_entry.id   554f43b470fa5dd27e96a60d8d6b49f9
#
_cell.length_a   1.000
_cell.length_b   1.000
_cell.length_c   1.000
_cell.angle_alpha   90.00
_cell.angle_beta   90.00
_cell.angle_gamma   90.00
#
_symmetry.space_group_name_H-M   'P 1'
#
loop_
_entity.id
_entity.type
_entity.pdbx_description
1 polymer ?
#
loop_
_entity_poly.entity_id
_entity_poly.type
_entity_poly.pdbx_seq_one_letter_code
_entity_poly.pdbx_strand_id
1 'polypeptide(L)'
;MNLLKKPYGLTLQALLWVMIFGCLLAHPFTNATSSPPGDKREYVLIINSYNESSSWGWEIITDITARIEQIENLEVYVEHMNTLLMDQQSDLDNFRTNLSREYGKNPPRMLIYIGAPAFIMRDFAEKEWGKGI
;
A
#
# COMPACT_ATOMS: atom_id res chain seq x y z
N MET A 1 62.63 36.61 13.43
CA MET A 1 62.55 35.60 12.36
C MET A 1 61.38 34.70 12.73
N ASN A 2 60.14 35.09 12.27
CA ASN A 2 58.89 34.43 12.64
C ASN A 2 58.52 33.47 11.53
N LEU A 3 58.56 32.18 11.82
CA LEU A 3 58.15 31.12 10.92
C LEU A 3 56.60 30.95 11.05
N LEU A 4 55.92 31.23 9.97
CA LEU A 4 54.47 31.04 9.74
C LEU A 4 54.08 29.58 9.96
N LYS A 5 53.27 29.28 11.00
CA LYS A 5 52.55 28.04 11.13
C LYS A 5 51.34 28.07 10.16
N LYS A 6 51.38 27.29 9.10
CA LYS A 6 50.26 27.07 8.20
C LYS A 6 49.18 26.20 8.90
N PRO A 7 47.91 26.59 8.90
CA PRO A 7 46.83 25.77 9.47
C PRO A 7 46.33 24.78 8.43
N TYR A 8 46.88 23.57 8.43
CA TYR A 8 46.36 22.48 7.57
C TYR A 8 45.18 21.69 8.18
N GLY A 9 44.66 22.13 9.35
CA GLY A 9 43.63 21.39 10.08
C GLY A 9 42.21 21.58 9.57
N LEU A 10 41.91 22.66 8.84
CA LEU A 10 40.54 23.01 8.43
C LEU A 10 40.06 22.31 7.13
N THR A 11 41.01 21.91 6.27
CA THR A 11 40.65 21.33 4.96
C THR A 11 40.28 19.85 5.03
N LEU A 12 40.85 19.10 5.96
CA LEU A 12 40.58 17.68 6.12
C LEU A 12 39.19 17.43 6.75
N GLN A 13 38.81 18.29 7.70
CA GLN A 13 37.51 18.21 8.38
C GLN A 13 36.34 18.63 7.46
N ALA A 14 36.58 19.63 6.60
CA ALA A 14 35.61 20.04 5.58
C ALA A 14 35.38 18.96 4.51
N LEU A 15 36.43 18.26 4.09
CA LEU A 15 36.34 17.14 3.14
C LEU A 15 35.57 15.94 3.73
N LEU A 16 35.76 15.67 5.02
CA LEU A 16 35.03 14.59 5.71
C LEU A 16 33.51 14.85 5.76
N TRP A 17 33.10 16.10 6.01
CA TRP A 17 31.70 16.49 6.04
C TRP A 17 31.02 16.43 4.66
N VAL A 18 31.74 16.77 3.59
CA VAL A 18 31.22 16.67 2.21
C VAL A 18 31.05 15.21 1.82
N MET A 19 31.94 14.31 2.24
CA MET A 19 31.79 12.86 1.98
C MET A 19 30.62 12.25 2.73
N ILE A 20 30.38 12.63 3.99
CA ILE A 20 29.27 12.12 4.81
C ILE A 20 27.92 12.66 4.31
N PHE A 21 27.85 13.94 3.91
CA PHE A 21 26.63 14.53 3.36
C PHE A 21 26.30 14.04 1.95
N GLY A 22 27.29 13.73 1.14
CA GLY A 22 27.11 13.17 -0.20
C GLY A 22 26.53 11.76 -0.20
N CYS A 23 26.86 10.93 0.80
CA CYS A 23 26.28 9.58 0.94
C CYS A 23 24.83 9.56 1.41
N LEU A 24 24.34 10.60 2.11
CA LEU A 24 22.97 10.67 2.57
C LEU A 24 21.95 11.04 1.46
N LEU A 25 22.41 11.63 0.35
CA LEU A 25 21.54 12.01 -0.78
C LEU A 25 21.46 10.97 -1.88
N ALA A 26 22.24 9.89 -1.81
CA ALA A 26 22.23 8.79 -2.77
C ALA A 26 21.38 7.60 -2.28
N HIS A 27 20.23 7.85 -1.68
CA HIS A 27 19.24 6.81 -1.61
C HIS A 27 18.59 6.74 -3.01
N PRO A 28 18.76 5.63 -3.75
CA PRO A 28 17.93 5.42 -4.91
C PRO A 28 16.49 5.42 -4.40
N PHE A 29 15.71 6.42 -4.77
CA PHE A 29 14.26 6.25 -4.80
C PHE A 29 14.04 5.05 -5.71
N THR A 30 13.86 3.89 -5.14
CA THR A 30 13.27 2.78 -5.86
C THR A 30 11.86 3.25 -6.20
N ASN A 31 11.72 3.86 -7.37
CA ASN A 31 10.42 3.99 -7.98
C ASN A 31 9.81 2.60 -7.93
N ALA A 32 8.68 2.49 -7.26
CA ALA A 32 7.86 1.30 -7.35
C ALA A 32 7.69 1.05 -8.84
N THR A 33 8.35 0.03 -9.32
CA THR A 33 8.34 -0.34 -10.73
C THR A 33 6.91 -0.77 -11.00
N SER A 34 6.17 0.09 -11.69
CA SER A 34 4.90 -0.32 -12.29
C SER A 34 5.22 -1.56 -13.13
N SER A 35 4.66 -2.69 -12.74
CA SER A 35 4.81 -3.95 -13.47
C SER A 35 4.57 -3.74 -14.95
N PRO A 36 5.34 -4.37 -15.85
CA PRO A 36 5.16 -4.19 -17.28
C PRO A 36 3.74 -4.59 -17.68
N PRO A 37 3.10 -3.88 -18.63
CA PRO A 37 1.76 -4.22 -19.10
C PRO A 37 1.80 -5.55 -19.85
N GLY A 38 1.46 -6.63 -19.16
CA GLY A 38 1.43 -7.99 -19.73
C GLY A 38 1.27 -9.11 -18.72
N ASP A 39 1.72 -8.94 -17.52
CA ASP A 39 1.54 -9.93 -16.48
C ASP A 39 0.30 -9.54 -15.65
N LYS A 40 -0.84 -10.14 -15.99
CA LYS A 40 -2.05 -10.04 -15.16
C LYS A 40 -1.83 -10.88 -13.92
N ARG A 41 -1.18 -10.31 -12.93
CA ARG A 41 -1.09 -10.94 -11.62
C ARG A 41 -2.49 -11.07 -11.07
N GLU A 42 -2.83 -12.26 -10.67
CA GLU A 42 -4.07 -12.51 -9.97
C GLU A 42 -3.96 -11.95 -8.56
N TYR A 43 -5.04 -11.41 -8.02
CA TYR A 43 -5.01 -10.87 -6.67
C TYR A 43 -6.30 -11.15 -5.92
N VAL A 44 -6.16 -11.14 -4.61
CA VAL A 44 -7.25 -11.19 -3.64
C VAL A 44 -7.48 -9.78 -3.14
N LEU A 45 -8.73 -9.32 -3.16
CA LEU A 45 -9.11 -8.05 -2.57
C LEU A 45 -9.82 -8.29 -1.24
N ILE A 46 -9.26 -7.75 -0.17
CA ILE A 46 -9.86 -7.77 1.17
C ILE A 46 -10.60 -6.45 1.37
N ILE A 47 -11.89 -6.51 1.63
CA ILE A 47 -12.70 -5.34 2.02
C ILE A 47 -12.91 -5.41 3.52
N ASN A 48 -12.29 -4.50 4.25
CA ASN A 48 -12.35 -4.42 5.71
C ASN A 48 -13.32 -3.32 6.16
N SER A 49 -14.28 -3.68 7.02
CA SER A 49 -15.23 -2.72 7.60
C SER A 49 -14.59 -1.65 8.47
N TYR A 50 -13.46 -1.96 9.07
CA TYR A 50 -12.79 -1.12 10.06
C TYR A 50 -11.68 -0.27 9.43
N ASN A 51 -11.16 0.66 10.21
CA ASN A 51 -9.99 1.44 9.82
C ASN A 51 -8.69 0.65 10.03
N GLU A 52 -7.61 1.16 9.49
CA GLU A 52 -6.26 0.56 9.60
C GLU A 52 -5.78 0.41 11.05
N SER A 53 -6.23 1.27 11.97
CA SER A 53 -5.79 1.25 13.37
C SER A 53 -6.58 0.25 14.24
N SER A 54 -7.56 -0.46 13.68
CA SER A 54 -8.28 -1.51 14.39
C SER A 54 -7.39 -2.74 14.61
N SER A 55 -6.97 -2.97 15.84
CA SER A 55 -6.08 -4.10 16.19
C SER A 55 -6.67 -5.46 15.76
N TRP A 56 -7.98 -5.65 15.98
CA TRP A 56 -8.66 -6.88 15.60
C TRP A 56 -8.68 -7.09 14.07
N GLY A 57 -9.00 -6.06 13.32
CA GLY A 57 -8.99 -6.13 11.85
C GLY A 57 -7.59 -6.39 11.32
N TRP A 58 -6.60 -5.75 11.92
CA TRP A 58 -5.19 -5.89 11.53
C TRP A 58 -4.65 -7.32 11.73
N GLU A 59 -4.94 -7.95 12.87
CA GLU A 59 -4.52 -9.33 13.14
C GLU A 59 -5.06 -10.30 12.09
N ILE A 60 -6.37 -10.20 11.77
CA ILE A 60 -7.00 -11.06 10.76
C ILE A 60 -6.39 -10.82 9.37
N ILE A 61 -6.22 -9.56 8.98
CA ILE A 61 -5.64 -9.21 7.68
C ILE A 61 -4.22 -9.76 7.57
N THR A 62 -3.41 -9.58 8.62
CA THR A 62 -2.03 -10.07 8.64
C THR A 62 -1.96 -11.59 8.48
N ASP A 63 -2.79 -12.33 9.20
CA ASP A 63 -2.83 -13.79 9.10
C ASP A 63 -3.27 -14.28 7.72
N ILE A 64 -4.28 -13.65 7.14
CA ILE A 64 -4.78 -13.97 5.80
C ILE A 64 -3.69 -13.66 4.76
N THR A 65 -3.12 -12.46 4.81
CA THR A 65 -2.09 -12.01 3.87
C THR A 65 -0.88 -12.93 3.91
N ALA A 66 -0.37 -13.27 5.10
CA ALA A 66 0.77 -14.17 5.25
C ALA A 66 0.55 -15.56 4.66
N ARG A 67 -0.69 -16.03 4.60
CA ARG A 67 -1.04 -17.32 3.96
C ARG A 67 -1.16 -17.21 2.45
N ILE A 68 -1.74 -16.11 1.96
CA ILE A 68 -1.94 -15.89 0.52
C ILE A 68 -0.60 -15.60 -0.17
N GLU A 69 0.29 -14.85 0.45
CA GLU A 69 1.63 -14.54 -0.08
C GLU A 69 2.53 -15.77 -0.28
N GLN A 70 2.16 -16.91 0.31
CA GLN A 70 2.83 -18.19 0.03
C GLN A 70 2.38 -18.81 -1.30
N ILE A 71 1.33 -18.30 -1.91
CA ILE A 71 0.82 -18.76 -3.20
C ILE A 71 1.53 -18.00 -4.32
N GLU A 72 2.21 -18.70 -5.19
CA GLU A 72 2.94 -18.09 -6.29
C GLU A 72 1.99 -17.30 -7.22
N ASN A 73 2.42 -16.09 -7.60
CA ASN A 73 1.69 -15.19 -8.50
C ASN A 73 0.34 -14.68 -7.98
N LEU A 74 0.11 -14.69 -6.67
CA LEU A 74 -1.08 -14.13 -6.06
C LEU A 74 -0.73 -12.96 -5.13
N GLU A 75 -1.29 -11.79 -5.39
CA GLU A 75 -1.11 -10.58 -4.59
C GLU A 75 -2.31 -10.35 -3.67
N VAL A 76 -2.13 -9.55 -2.63
CA VAL A 76 -3.21 -9.15 -1.71
C VAL A 76 -3.33 -7.64 -1.70
N TYR A 77 -4.53 -7.15 -1.92
CA TYR A 77 -4.88 -5.74 -1.72
C TYR A 77 -5.92 -5.62 -0.61
N VAL A 78 -5.85 -4.54 0.15
CA VAL A 78 -6.73 -4.30 1.29
C VAL A 78 -7.36 -2.92 1.16
N GLU A 79 -8.69 -2.89 1.16
CA GLU A 79 -9.49 -1.67 1.17
C GLU A 79 -10.21 -1.52 2.49
N HIS A 80 -10.05 -0.37 3.13
CA HIS A 80 -10.64 -0.05 4.40
C HIS A 80 -11.88 0.84 4.22
N MET A 81 -13.05 0.33 4.54
CA MET A 81 -14.30 1.11 4.47
C MET A 81 -14.38 2.20 5.54
N ASN A 82 -13.78 1.96 6.71
CA ASN A 82 -13.90 2.84 7.88
C ASN A 82 -15.35 3.18 8.24
N THR A 83 -16.17 2.15 8.36
CA THR A 83 -17.63 2.28 8.51
C THR A 83 -18.08 3.07 9.74
N LEU A 84 -17.20 3.27 10.73
CA LEU A 84 -17.48 4.14 11.88
C LEU A 84 -17.58 5.63 11.50
N LEU A 85 -17.02 6.03 10.35
CA LEU A 85 -17.07 7.40 9.83
C LEU A 85 -18.00 7.54 8.63
N MET A 86 -18.62 6.45 8.18
CA MET A 86 -19.61 6.47 7.10
C MET A 86 -21.00 6.77 7.68
N ASP A 87 -21.39 8.03 7.67
CA ASP A 87 -22.69 8.46 8.20
C ASP A 87 -23.76 8.49 7.12
N GLN A 88 -23.38 8.54 5.85
CA GLN A 88 -24.29 8.82 4.73
C GLN A 88 -24.16 7.79 3.61
N GLN A 89 -25.24 7.63 2.88
CA GLN A 89 -25.25 6.81 1.66
C GLN A 89 -24.20 7.26 0.64
N SER A 90 -23.93 8.59 0.59
CA SER A 90 -22.90 9.16 -0.28
C SER A 90 -21.49 8.62 -0.02
N ASP A 91 -21.17 8.29 1.23
CA ASP A 91 -19.86 7.75 1.58
C ASP A 91 -19.68 6.35 1.01
N LEU A 92 -20.74 5.55 1.10
CA LEU A 92 -20.78 4.21 0.51
C LEU A 92 -20.71 4.26 -1.02
N ASP A 93 -21.40 5.20 -1.65
CA ASP A 93 -21.38 5.37 -3.10
C ASP A 93 -20.03 5.89 -3.60
N ASN A 94 -19.37 6.75 -2.84
CA ASN A 94 -17.99 7.17 -3.10
C ASN A 94 -17.00 5.99 -3.01
N PHE A 95 -17.16 5.15 -1.98
CA PHE A 95 -16.33 3.95 -1.82
C PHE A 95 -16.52 2.99 -3.00
N ARG A 96 -17.75 2.72 -3.43
CA ARG A 96 -18.07 1.90 -4.61
C ARG A 96 -17.45 2.48 -5.89
N THR A 97 -17.57 3.80 -6.08
CA THR A 97 -17.00 4.50 -7.24
C THR A 97 -15.48 4.36 -7.28
N ASN A 98 -14.81 4.46 -6.14
CA ASN A 98 -13.36 4.27 -6.05
C ASN A 98 -12.97 2.83 -6.39
N LEU A 99 -13.69 1.84 -5.87
CA LEU A 99 -13.45 0.43 -6.22
C LEU A 99 -13.63 0.15 -7.71
N SER A 100 -14.70 0.66 -8.33
CA SER A 100 -14.92 0.52 -9.79
C SER A 100 -13.80 1.15 -10.59
N ARG A 101 -13.33 2.33 -10.18
CA ARG A 101 -12.24 3.04 -10.86
C ARG A 101 -10.92 2.29 -10.79
N GLU A 102 -10.62 1.71 -9.64
CA GLU A 102 -9.34 1.07 -9.37
C GLU A 102 -9.30 -0.37 -9.89
N TYR A 103 -10.34 -1.13 -9.65
CA TYR A 103 -10.39 -2.56 -9.92
C TYR A 103 -11.28 -2.95 -11.10
N GLY A 104 -12.08 -2.03 -11.65
CA GLY A 104 -13.07 -2.35 -12.70
C GLY A 104 -12.49 -2.93 -13.99
N LYS A 105 -11.25 -2.56 -14.35
CA LYS A 105 -10.57 -3.08 -15.56
C LYS A 105 -9.88 -4.41 -15.35
N ASN A 106 -9.53 -4.73 -14.13
CA ASN A 106 -8.88 -5.97 -13.73
C ASN A 106 -9.52 -6.44 -12.43
N PRO A 107 -10.63 -7.19 -12.49
CA PRO A 107 -11.34 -7.62 -11.30
C PRO A 107 -10.52 -8.59 -10.45
N PRO A 108 -10.72 -8.61 -9.12
CA PRO A 108 -10.04 -9.54 -8.24
C PRO A 108 -10.43 -10.99 -8.56
N ARG A 109 -9.50 -11.92 -8.32
CA ARG A 109 -9.79 -13.34 -8.39
C ARG A 109 -10.69 -13.82 -7.25
N MET A 110 -10.57 -13.19 -6.09
CA MET A 110 -11.31 -13.51 -4.88
C MET A 110 -11.56 -12.25 -4.06
N LEU A 111 -12.72 -12.21 -3.42
CA LEU A 111 -13.08 -11.18 -2.43
C LEU A 111 -13.18 -11.78 -1.04
N ILE A 112 -12.59 -11.09 -0.07
CA ILE A 112 -12.72 -11.43 1.35
C ILE A 112 -13.33 -10.23 2.06
N TYR A 113 -14.41 -10.45 2.78
CA TYR A 113 -15.09 -9.43 3.57
C TYR A 113 -14.79 -9.62 5.05
N ILE A 114 -14.24 -8.59 5.69
CA ILE A 114 -13.93 -8.59 7.13
C ILE A 114 -14.89 -7.65 7.84
N GLY A 115 -15.71 -8.24 8.71
CA GLY A 115 -16.77 -7.55 9.44
C GLY A 115 -18.09 -7.48 8.67
N ALA A 116 -19.18 -7.51 9.42
CA ALA A 116 -20.53 -7.53 8.84
C ALA A 116 -20.84 -6.34 7.92
N PRO A 117 -20.42 -5.10 8.23
CA PRO A 117 -20.65 -3.97 7.33
C PRO A 117 -20.00 -4.13 5.95
N ALA A 118 -18.82 -4.76 5.83
CA ALA A 118 -18.17 -4.96 4.53
C ALA A 118 -18.99 -5.87 3.61
N PHE A 119 -19.82 -6.75 4.18
CA PHE A 119 -20.63 -7.68 3.42
C PHE A 119 -21.72 -7.00 2.57
N ILE A 120 -22.09 -5.75 2.89
CA ILE A 120 -22.99 -4.96 2.02
C ILE A 120 -22.41 -4.68 0.64
N MET A 121 -21.10 -4.82 0.49
CA MET A 121 -20.41 -4.65 -0.79
C MET A 121 -20.59 -5.84 -1.74
N ARG A 122 -21.12 -6.97 -1.25
CA ARG A 122 -21.27 -8.19 -2.05
C ARG A 122 -22.12 -7.96 -3.30
N ASP A 123 -23.29 -7.37 -3.16
CA ASP A 123 -24.20 -7.15 -4.30
C ASP A 123 -23.60 -6.18 -5.33
N PHE A 124 -22.85 -5.18 -4.86
CA PHE A 124 -22.09 -4.30 -5.72
C PHE A 124 -21.01 -5.08 -6.49
N ALA A 125 -20.23 -5.89 -5.81
CA ALA A 125 -19.15 -6.66 -6.41
C ALA A 125 -19.67 -7.68 -7.45
N GLU A 126 -20.77 -8.39 -7.14
CA GLU A 126 -21.41 -9.31 -8.07
C GLU A 126 -21.94 -8.60 -9.34
N LYS A 127 -22.38 -7.35 -9.21
CA LYS A 127 -22.85 -6.55 -10.34
C LYS A 127 -21.68 -6.01 -11.17
N GLU A 128 -20.63 -5.57 -10.52
CA GLU A 128 -19.50 -4.90 -11.17
C GLU A 128 -18.57 -5.91 -11.84
N TRP A 129 -18.26 -7.02 -11.17
CA TRP A 129 -17.23 -7.97 -11.60
C TRP A 129 -17.76 -9.37 -11.96
N GLY A 130 -19.02 -9.65 -11.68
CA GLY A 130 -19.68 -10.92 -11.98
C GLY A 130 -19.84 -11.83 -10.76
N LYS A 131 -20.71 -12.82 -10.91
CA LYS A 131 -20.98 -13.80 -9.87
C LYS A 131 -19.87 -14.83 -9.80
N GLY A 132 -19.41 -15.14 -8.58
CA GLY A 132 -18.45 -16.21 -8.34
C GLY A 132 -17.02 -15.75 -8.17
N ILE A 133 -16.84 -14.44 -7.94
CA ILE A 133 -15.56 -13.89 -7.51
C ILE A 133 -15.39 -14.08 -6.01
#